data_f0cc324c8a9cfd09688d3d33ba3f3f8d
#
_entry.id   f0cc324c8a9cfd09688d3d33ba3f3f8d
#
_cell.length_a   1.000
_cell.length_b   1.000
_cell.length_c   1.000
_cell.angle_alpha   90.00
_cell.angle_beta   90.00
_cell.angle_gamma   90.00
#
_symmetry.space_group_name_H-M   'P 1'
#
loop_
_entity.id
_entity.type
_entity.pdbx_description
1 polymer ?
#
loop_
_entity_poly.entity_id
_entity_poly.type
_entity_poly.pdbx_seq_one_letter_code
_entity_poly.pdbx_strand_id
1 'polypeptide(L)'
;MHELGIVFHIIRTVEDACRDNAISRVSSVTLQLGEVSGVVPHYLEDAWRWASNKNPLVAGAELKVEEIPAVTYCEGCKKTYETVAHGKMCPYCGSSRTYLVQGQEVMVKEIETPDEQHSRGGAAREASPDPVDAANPLIIE
;
A
#
# COMPACT_ATOMS: atom_id res chain seq x y z
N MET A 1 1.11 -1.18 16.30
CA MET A 1 1.08 -0.38 16.92
C MET A 1 1.57 0.78 16.41
N HIS A 2 2.03 0.83 15.47
CA HIS A 2 2.51 2.00 14.88
C HIS A 2 1.62 2.45 13.75
N GLU A 3 0.36 2.07 13.81
CA GLU A 3 -0.56 2.37 12.73
C GLU A 3 -0.73 3.86 12.50
N LEU A 4 -0.75 4.66 13.58
CA LEU A 4 -0.89 6.09 13.41
C LEU A 4 0.35 6.68 12.72
N GLY A 5 1.52 6.21 13.07
CA GLY A 5 2.75 6.66 12.40
C GLY A 5 2.75 6.28 10.94
N ILE A 6 2.24 5.10 10.62
CA ILE A 6 2.13 4.66 9.25
C ILE A 6 1.17 5.55 8.48
N VAL A 7 0.04 5.89 9.10
CA VAL A 7 -0.94 6.76 8.46
C VAL A 7 -0.35 8.14 8.17
N PHE A 8 0.40 8.71 9.12
CA PHE A 8 1.02 10.01 8.87
C PHE A 8 2.03 9.90 7.74
N HIS A 9 2.73 8.81 7.65
CA HIS A 9 3.68 8.60 6.56
C HIS A 9 2.94 8.48 5.22
N ILE A 10 1.82 7.77 5.19
CA ILE A 10 1.01 7.64 4.00
C ILE A 10 0.50 9.02 3.57
N ILE A 11 0.01 9.81 4.50
CA ILE A 11 -0.50 11.13 4.18
C ILE A 11 0.61 12.01 3.63
N ARG A 12 1.81 11.95 4.19
CA ARG A 12 2.92 12.73 3.69
C ARG A 12 3.29 12.31 2.28
N THR A 13 3.26 11.01 2.02
CA THR A 13 3.54 10.48 0.70
C THR A 13 2.52 10.99 -0.31
N VAL A 14 1.24 10.99 0.09
CA VAL A 14 0.17 11.48 -0.76
C VAL A 14 0.32 12.99 -0.99
N GLU A 15 0.70 13.72 0.05
CA GLU A 15 0.91 15.16 -0.08
C GLU A 15 2.01 15.44 -1.09
N ASP A 16 3.10 14.69 -1.03
CA ASP A 16 4.20 14.93 -1.96
C ASP A 16 3.78 14.63 -3.39
N ALA A 17 3.06 13.56 -3.62
CA ALA A 17 2.62 13.21 -4.94
C ALA A 17 1.63 14.24 -5.48
N CYS A 18 0.73 14.73 -4.63
CA CYS A 18 -0.26 15.69 -5.05
C CYS A 18 0.34 17.04 -5.33
N ARG A 19 1.34 17.43 -4.55
CA ARG A 19 2.01 18.71 -4.77
C ARG A 19 2.69 18.68 -6.12
N ASP A 20 3.33 17.58 -6.46
CA ASP A 20 4.03 17.48 -7.72
C ASP A 20 3.07 17.49 -8.91
N ASN A 21 1.83 17.18 -8.70
CA ASN A 21 0.84 17.12 -9.77
C ASN A 21 -0.26 18.17 -9.63
N ALA A 22 -0.09 19.15 -8.75
CA ALA A 22 -1.05 20.23 -8.55
C ALA A 22 -2.45 19.75 -8.19
N ILE A 23 -2.54 18.72 -7.37
CA ILE A 23 -3.80 18.17 -6.94
C ILE A 23 -4.13 18.69 -5.55
N SER A 24 -5.33 19.21 -5.37
CA SER A 24 -5.72 19.83 -4.11
C SER A 24 -6.64 18.96 -3.26
N ARG A 25 -7.20 17.90 -3.81
CA ARG A 25 -8.08 17.04 -3.05
C ARG A 25 -7.95 15.60 -3.49
N VAL A 26 -8.09 14.69 -2.55
CA VAL A 26 -7.98 13.25 -2.80
C VAL A 26 -9.27 12.60 -2.37
N SER A 27 -9.85 11.75 -3.19
CA SER A 27 -11.09 11.05 -2.84
C SER A 27 -10.82 9.67 -2.27
N SER A 28 -9.73 9.03 -2.65
CA SER A 28 -9.37 7.74 -2.04
C SER A 28 -7.90 7.45 -2.22
N VAL A 29 -7.39 6.60 -1.35
CA VAL A 29 -6.01 6.12 -1.41
C VAL A 29 -6.07 4.61 -1.30
N THR A 30 -5.45 3.91 -2.23
CA THR A 30 -5.37 2.46 -2.19
C THR A 30 -3.99 2.06 -1.68
N LEU A 31 -3.97 1.25 -0.65
CA LEU A 31 -2.75 0.85 0.00
C LEU A 31 -2.57 -0.65 -0.18
N GLN A 32 -1.36 -1.09 -0.54
CA GLN A 32 -1.06 -2.50 -0.54
C GLN A 32 -0.43 -2.84 0.79
N LEU A 33 -1.01 -3.79 1.49
CA LEU A 33 -0.58 -4.14 2.83
C LEU A 33 -0.23 -5.61 2.86
N GLY A 34 1.01 -5.90 3.17
CA GLY A 34 1.48 -7.28 3.20
C GLY A 34 0.88 -8.09 4.32
N GLU A 35 0.63 -9.35 4.04
CA GLU A 35 -0.01 -10.26 5.00
C GLU A 35 0.77 -10.37 6.29
N VAL A 36 2.09 -10.28 6.24
CA VAL A 36 2.94 -10.38 7.42
C VAL A 36 3.64 -9.06 7.73
N SER A 37 3.01 -7.94 7.34
CA SER A 37 3.58 -6.64 7.61
C SER A 37 3.55 -6.26 9.09
N GLY A 38 2.72 -6.93 9.84
CA GLY A 38 2.56 -6.59 11.25
C GLY A 38 1.55 -5.50 11.48
N VAL A 39 0.94 -4.97 10.43
CA VAL A 39 -0.03 -3.91 10.55
C VAL A 39 -1.43 -4.51 10.56
N VAL A 40 -2.23 -4.13 11.52
CA VAL A 40 -3.60 -4.63 11.63
C VAL A 40 -4.52 -3.69 10.85
N PRO A 41 -5.17 -4.18 9.79
CA PRO A 41 -5.97 -3.29 8.93
C PRO A 41 -7.02 -2.49 9.67
N HIS A 42 -7.68 -3.10 10.65
CA HIS A 42 -8.72 -2.41 11.39
C HIS A 42 -8.16 -1.21 12.15
N TYR A 43 -7.00 -1.36 12.78
CA TYR A 43 -6.38 -0.26 13.50
C TYR A 43 -5.88 0.79 12.52
N LEU A 44 -5.42 0.35 11.36
CA LEU A 44 -4.96 1.29 10.34
C LEU A 44 -6.12 2.15 9.86
N GLU A 45 -7.28 1.53 9.64
CA GLU A 45 -8.44 2.27 9.18
C GLU A 45 -8.93 3.26 10.24
N ASP A 46 -8.89 2.89 11.50
CA ASP A 46 -9.27 3.79 12.56
C ASP A 46 -8.32 4.98 12.62
N ALA A 47 -7.03 4.73 12.52
CA ALA A 47 -6.04 5.80 12.55
C ALA A 47 -6.19 6.71 11.34
N TRP A 48 -6.51 6.14 10.20
CA TRP A 48 -6.72 6.92 8.98
C TRP A 48 -7.92 7.85 9.15
N ARG A 49 -9.01 7.33 9.70
CA ARG A 49 -10.21 8.11 9.86
C ARG A 49 -9.93 9.33 10.76
N TRP A 50 -9.15 9.11 11.81
CA TRP A 50 -8.83 10.19 12.73
C TRP A 50 -7.87 11.19 12.07
N ALA A 51 -6.80 10.71 11.47
CA ALA A 51 -5.76 11.58 10.94
C ALA A 51 -6.17 12.30 9.66
N SER A 52 -6.91 11.61 8.79
CA SER A 52 -7.27 12.20 7.52
C SER A 52 -8.20 13.39 7.71
N ASN A 53 -9.04 13.36 8.72
CA ASN A 53 -9.95 14.46 8.92
C ASN A 53 -9.25 15.73 9.38
N LYS A 54 -8.00 15.62 9.75
CA LYS A 54 -7.26 16.80 10.18
C LYS A 54 -6.44 17.41 9.04
N ASN A 55 -6.52 16.83 7.87
CA ASN A 55 -5.72 17.28 6.73
C ASN A 55 -6.66 17.60 5.58
N PRO A 56 -6.73 18.84 5.10
CA PRO A 56 -7.68 19.20 4.05
C PRO A 56 -7.52 18.44 2.76
N LEU A 57 -6.32 18.01 2.45
CA LEU A 57 -6.10 17.29 1.20
C LEU A 57 -6.81 15.95 1.20
N VAL A 58 -6.79 15.25 2.30
CA VAL A 58 -7.35 13.91 2.38
C VAL A 58 -8.58 13.80 3.26
N ALA A 59 -9.12 14.93 3.70
CA ALA A 59 -10.30 14.91 4.57
C ALA A 59 -11.44 14.24 3.81
N GLY A 60 -12.04 13.25 4.41
CA GLY A 60 -13.13 12.50 3.77
C GLY A 60 -12.69 11.47 2.76
N ALA A 61 -11.38 11.35 2.52
CA ALA A 61 -10.89 10.36 1.56
C ALA A 61 -11.01 8.96 2.13
N GLU A 62 -11.32 8.03 1.27
CA GLU A 62 -11.46 6.63 1.67
C GLU A 62 -10.12 5.93 1.60
N LEU A 63 -9.81 5.10 2.58
CA LEU A 63 -8.61 4.27 2.53
C LEU A 63 -9.03 2.87 2.11
N LYS A 64 -8.52 2.41 0.98
CA LYS A 64 -8.79 1.08 0.49
C LYS A 64 -7.55 0.23 0.72
N VAL A 65 -7.72 -0.94 1.29
CA VAL A 65 -6.59 -1.79 1.63
C VAL A 65 -6.65 -3.05 0.76
N GLU A 66 -5.55 -3.34 0.08
CA GLU A 66 -5.43 -4.50 -0.74
C GLU A 66 -4.39 -5.37 -0.10
N GLU A 67 -4.75 -6.56 0.33
CA GLU A 67 -3.81 -7.42 1.04
C GLU A 67 -2.91 -8.16 0.08
N ILE A 68 -1.62 -8.19 0.35
CA ILE A 68 -0.64 -8.88 -0.47
C ILE A 68 -0.22 -10.15 0.27
N PRO A 69 -0.45 -11.32 -0.31
CA PRO A 69 -0.11 -12.58 0.36
C PRO A 69 1.39 -12.70 0.62
N ALA A 70 1.73 -13.31 1.73
CA ALA A 70 3.13 -13.51 2.05
C ALA A 70 3.64 -14.78 1.36
N VAL A 71 4.76 -14.65 0.70
CA VAL A 71 5.37 -15.77 -0.03
C VAL A 71 6.84 -15.86 0.36
N THR A 72 7.29 -17.07 0.64
CA THR A 72 8.68 -17.35 1.02
C THR A 72 9.35 -18.20 -0.05
N TYR A 73 10.62 -17.93 -0.29
CA TYR A 73 11.41 -18.67 -1.26
C TYR A 73 12.38 -19.59 -0.52
N CYS A 74 12.48 -20.84 -0.93
CA CYS A 74 13.42 -21.79 -0.35
C CYS A 74 14.64 -21.91 -1.22
N GLU A 75 15.80 -21.63 -0.67
CA GLU A 75 17.05 -21.76 -1.40
C GLU A 75 17.43 -23.21 -1.59
N GLY A 76 16.93 -24.10 -0.76
CA GLY A 76 17.29 -25.51 -0.85
C GLY A 76 16.68 -26.18 -2.08
N CYS A 77 15.38 -26.02 -2.27
CA CYS A 77 14.72 -26.66 -3.39
C CYS A 77 14.28 -25.67 -4.46
N LYS A 78 14.50 -24.36 -4.23
CA LYS A 78 14.21 -23.32 -5.19
C LYS A 78 12.75 -23.19 -5.53
N LYS A 79 11.88 -23.45 -4.57
CA LYS A 79 10.45 -23.27 -4.73
C LYS A 79 9.94 -22.21 -3.79
N THR A 80 8.78 -21.65 -4.13
CA THR A 80 8.14 -20.69 -3.23
C THR A 80 6.95 -21.36 -2.58
N TYR A 81 6.53 -20.83 -1.44
CA TYR A 81 5.39 -21.39 -0.73
C TYR A 81 4.75 -20.29 0.12
N GLU A 82 3.55 -20.56 0.60
CA GLU A 82 2.82 -19.61 1.42
C GLU A 82 3.40 -19.51 2.80
N THR A 83 3.83 -18.33 3.19
CA THR A 83 4.53 -18.12 4.44
C THR A 83 3.68 -18.42 5.66
N VAL A 84 2.46 -17.92 5.67
CA VAL A 84 1.63 -18.04 6.87
C VAL A 84 1.36 -19.49 7.21
N ALA A 85 1.19 -20.32 6.20
CA ALA A 85 0.88 -21.73 6.43
C ALA A 85 2.08 -22.52 6.92
N HIS A 86 3.28 -22.15 6.53
CA HIS A 86 4.45 -22.98 6.78
C HIS A 86 5.62 -22.31 7.49
N GLY A 87 5.60 -21.01 7.61
CA GLY A 87 6.67 -20.29 8.31
C GLY A 87 7.99 -20.37 7.59
N LYS A 88 9.04 -20.55 8.31
CA LYS A 88 10.38 -20.55 7.73
C LYS A 88 10.88 -21.91 7.29
N MET A 89 10.11 -22.96 7.53
CA MET A 89 10.52 -24.28 7.14
C MET A 89 9.83 -24.67 5.86
N CYS A 90 10.59 -24.98 4.86
CA CYS A 90 10.04 -25.34 3.56
C CYS A 90 9.20 -26.61 3.65
N PRO A 91 7.96 -26.58 3.20
CA PRO A 91 7.12 -27.78 3.25
C PRO A 91 7.52 -28.84 2.25
N TYR A 92 8.35 -28.48 1.27
CA TYR A 92 8.76 -29.44 0.26
C TYR A 92 10.05 -30.16 0.58
N CYS A 93 11.02 -29.48 1.17
CA CYS A 93 12.30 -30.14 1.46
C CYS A 93 12.75 -30.00 2.92
N GLY A 94 12.00 -29.27 3.73
CA GLY A 94 12.34 -29.15 5.14
C GLY A 94 13.47 -28.21 5.48
N SER A 95 14.00 -27.50 4.51
CA SER A 95 15.14 -26.61 4.76
C SER A 95 14.68 -25.35 5.49
N SER A 96 15.56 -24.80 6.31
CA SER A 96 15.29 -23.53 6.95
C SER A 96 16.01 -22.40 6.22
N ARG A 97 16.68 -22.69 5.11
CA ARG A 97 17.36 -21.66 4.32
C ARG A 97 16.34 -21.01 3.40
N THR A 98 15.53 -20.14 3.97
CA THR A 98 14.42 -19.54 3.27
C THR A 98 14.40 -18.06 3.56
N TYR A 99 13.77 -17.28 2.65
CA TYR A 99 13.59 -15.86 2.93
C TYR A 99 12.28 -15.37 2.31
N LEU A 100 11.75 -14.31 2.89
CA LEU A 100 10.48 -13.77 2.46
C LEU A 100 10.65 -13.01 1.16
N VAL A 101 9.82 -13.31 0.19
CA VAL A 101 9.86 -12.66 -1.11
C VAL A 101 8.90 -11.48 -1.14
N GLN A 102 7.74 -11.63 -0.56
CA GLN A 102 6.74 -10.57 -0.52
C GLN A 102 5.84 -10.79 0.68
N GLY A 103 5.09 -9.77 1.06
CA GLY A 103 4.15 -9.87 2.16
C GLY A 103 4.45 -8.97 3.32
N GLN A 104 5.54 -8.20 3.26
CA GLN A 104 5.87 -7.25 4.30
C GLN A 104 5.61 -5.84 3.88
N GLU A 105 5.19 -5.60 2.67
CA GLU A 105 5.09 -4.27 2.12
C GLU A 105 3.98 -3.44 2.76
N VAL A 106 4.19 -2.15 2.85
CA VAL A 106 3.14 -1.19 3.13
C VAL A 106 3.40 -0.09 2.11
N MET A 107 2.56 -0.01 1.09
CA MET A 107 2.86 0.81 -0.07
C MET A 107 1.62 1.44 -0.64
N VAL A 108 1.71 2.70 -1.03
CA VAL A 108 0.60 3.38 -1.69
C VAL A 108 0.57 2.93 -3.14
N LYS A 109 -0.53 2.31 -3.54
CA LYS A 109 -0.66 1.82 -4.88
C LYS A 109 -1.31 2.83 -5.79
N GLU A 110 -2.31 3.52 -5.30
CA GLU A 110 -3.10 4.38 -6.15
C GLU A 110 -3.75 5.49 -5.37
N ILE A 111 -3.86 6.66 -5.97
CA ILE A 111 -4.50 7.82 -5.37
C ILE A 111 -5.55 8.29 -6.36
N GLU A 112 -6.79 8.41 -5.91
CA GLU A 112 -7.87 8.88 -6.77
C GLU A 112 -8.27 10.26 -6.33
N THR A 113 -8.56 11.12 -7.29
CA THR A 113 -8.96 12.49 -6.98
C THR A 113 -10.32 12.79 -7.59
N PRO A 114 -11.10 13.61 -6.94
CA PRO A 114 -12.42 13.91 -7.47
C PRO A 114 -12.35 14.71 -8.77
N ASP A 115 -11.31 15.52 -8.89
CA ASP A 115 -11.22 16.35 -10.07
C ASP A 115 -11.02 15.57 -11.31
N GLU A 116 -10.32 14.48 -11.24
CA GLU A 116 -10.10 13.69 -12.40
C GLU A 116 -11.34 13.12 -12.92
N GLN A 117 -12.31 12.92 -12.08
CA GLN A 117 -13.51 12.37 -12.55
C GLN A 117 -14.24 13.31 -13.38
N HIS A 118 -14.05 14.58 -13.23
CA HIS A 118 -14.73 15.43 -14.01
C HIS A 118 -14.13 15.56 -15.22
N SER A 119 -13.05 15.63 -15.23
CA SER A 119 -12.48 15.87 -16.45
C SER A 119 -12.70 14.96 -17.37
N ARG A 120 -13.14 14.92 -17.62
CA ARG A 120 -13.20 14.29 -18.39
C ARG A 120 -12.77 13.64 -18.83
N GLY A 121 -12.54 13.74 -18.71
CA GLY A 121 -12.10 13.17 -18.92
C GLY A 121 -11.22 12.93 -19.03
N GLY A 122 -10.99 12.99 -19.04
CA GLY A 122 -10.24 12.56 -19.06
C GLY A 122 -9.49 12.14 -19.21
N ALA A 123 -9.36 12.27 -19.47
CA ALA A 123 -8.67 11.83 -19.56
C ALA A 123 -7.91 11.44 -19.39
N ALA A 124 -7.69 11.64 -19.35
CA ALA A 124 -7.02 11.23 -19.10
C ALA A 124 -6.33 10.65 -18.82
N ARG A 125 -6.39 10.59 -18.83
CA ARG A 125 -5.80 9.97 -18.43
C ARG A 125 -5.21 9.24 -18.38
N GLU A 126 -5.22 9.21 -18.66
CA GLU A 126 -4.70 8.53 -18.54
C GLU A 126 -4.04 8.17 -18.22
N ALA A 127 -3.81 8.33 -18.26
CA ALA A 127 -3.11 8.00 -17.94
C ALA A 127 -2.46 8.07 -17.49
N SER A 128 -2.36 8.31 -17.32
CA SER A 128 -1.78 8.29 -16.82
C SER A 128 -1.39 8.32 -16.05
N PRO A 129 -1.64 8.60 -15.91
CA PRO A 129 -1.09 8.67 -14.91
C PRO A 129 -0.86 7.74 -14.17
N ASP A 130 -1.25 7.43 -14.09
CA ASP A 130 -1.33 6.38 -13.55
C ASP A 130 -0.18 5.66 -13.52
N PRO A 131 0.27 5.47 -14.38
CA PRO A 131 1.42 4.67 -14.43
C PRO A 131 2.48 5.19 -13.55
N VAL A 132 2.52 6.43 -13.44
CA VAL A 132 3.47 6.99 -12.66
C VAL A 132 3.42 6.51 -11.30
N ASP A 133 2.30 6.48 -10.77
CA ASP A 133 2.14 6.06 -9.46
C ASP A 133 2.64 4.70 -9.30
N ALA A 134 2.38 3.88 -10.23
CA ALA A 134 2.80 2.54 -10.13
C ALA A 134 4.27 2.45 -10.22
N ALA A 135 4.83 3.25 -11.06
CA ALA A 135 6.23 3.14 -11.28
C ALA A 135 7.02 3.62 -10.11
N ASN A 136 6.41 4.40 -9.28
CA ASN A 136 7.15 4.94 -8.21
C ASN A 136 6.55 4.56 -6.91
N PRO A 137 6.73 3.39 -6.51
CA PRO A 137 6.12 2.90 -5.33
C PRO A 137 6.61 3.64 -4.15
N LEU A 138 5.73 3.98 -3.30
CA LEU A 138 6.08 4.71 -2.15
C LEU A 138 6.08 3.73 -1.01
N ILE A 139 7.14 3.00 -0.86
CA ILE A 139 7.22 1.97 0.13
C ILE A 139 7.44 2.54 1.48
N ILE A 140 6.65 2.08 2.43
CA ILE A 140 6.74 2.54 3.78
C ILE A 140 7.33 1.45 4.62
N GLU A 141 8.43 1.69 5.23
CA GLU A 141 9.02 0.67 6.03
C GLU A 141 9.35 1.10 7.39
#